data_64223c71703aa9de66c31d92fd67e0c5
#
_entry.id   64223c71703aa9de66c31d92fd67e0c5
#
_cell.length_a   1.000
_cell.length_b   1.000
_cell.length_c   1.000
_cell.angle_alpha   90.00
_cell.angle_beta   90.00
_cell.angle_gamma   90.00
#
_symmetry.space_group_name_H-M   'P 1'
#
loop_
_entity.id
_entity.type
_entity.pdbx_description
1 polymer ?
#
loop_
_entity_poly.entity_id
_entity_poly.type
_entity_poly.pdbx_seq_one_letter_code
_entity_poly.pdbx_strand_id
1 'polypeptide(L)'
;MDMMKKTEWMDVYQGEHFRAVSLSLQDSGSMYFLLPDENTDVNELVSDPDLMKVIRRDESSDNWYSPMVNLSVPKFKVSEKTDLIETVRALGVTDALDADLADFSPLTGDKENLYLSKADHAAMLEIDENGVTGAAYTELGISETAAEIPDDEIDFVLDRPFLFLVTGQDGSILFSGVVRNIAET
;
A
#
# COMPACT_ATOMS: atom_id res chain seq x y z
N MET A 1 17.87 -7.37 12.87
CA MET A 1 16.78 -7.25 11.90
C MET A 1 17.37 -7.45 10.52
N ASP A 2 16.82 -8.37 9.77
CA ASP A 2 17.32 -8.72 8.44
C ASP A 2 16.64 -7.79 7.42
N MET A 3 17.45 -6.91 6.78
CA MET A 3 16.96 -5.91 5.84
C MET A 3 17.32 -6.34 4.42
N MET A 4 16.33 -6.43 3.56
CA MET A 4 16.54 -6.55 2.12
C MET A 4 17.09 -5.23 1.60
N LYS A 5 18.09 -5.28 0.71
CA LYS A 5 18.76 -4.09 0.19
C LYS A 5 18.73 -4.10 -1.33
N LYS A 6 18.47 -2.92 -1.89
CA LYS A 6 18.50 -2.69 -3.35
C LYS A 6 19.06 -1.30 -3.61
N THR A 7 19.98 -1.18 -4.57
CA THR A 7 20.50 0.12 -5.02
C THR A 7 20.17 0.27 -6.51
N GLU A 8 19.31 1.22 -6.82
CA GLU A 8 18.95 1.55 -8.21
C GLU A 8 18.35 2.95 -8.31
N TRP A 9 18.19 3.45 -9.54
CA TRP A 9 17.44 4.68 -9.79
C TRP A 9 15.96 4.45 -9.49
N MET A 10 15.39 5.24 -8.57
CA MET A 10 13.99 5.14 -8.17
C MET A 10 13.35 6.52 -8.14
N ASP A 11 12.05 6.57 -8.44
CA ASP A 11 11.28 7.78 -8.25
C ASP A 11 10.99 7.98 -6.75
N VAL A 12 11.37 9.14 -6.27
CA VAL A 12 11.17 9.57 -4.89
C VAL A 12 10.28 10.80 -4.86
N TYR A 13 9.32 10.79 -3.96
CA TYR A 13 8.47 11.93 -3.65
C TYR A 13 8.90 12.54 -2.31
N GLN A 14 9.17 13.85 -2.29
CA GLN A 14 9.46 14.60 -1.09
C GLN A 14 8.22 15.38 -0.64
N GLY A 15 7.48 14.84 0.30
CA GLY A 15 6.36 15.52 0.94
C GLY A 15 6.80 16.46 2.06
N GLU A 16 5.84 17.13 2.70
CA GLU A 16 6.09 18.01 3.83
C GLU A 16 6.41 17.23 5.11
N HIS A 17 5.79 16.05 5.30
CA HIS A 17 5.88 15.24 6.51
C HIS A 17 6.34 13.80 6.27
N PHE A 18 6.63 13.42 5.02
CA PHE A 18 7.09 12.10 4.67
C PHE A 18 7.87 12.10 3.35
N ARG A 19 8.63 11.03 3.15
CA ARG A 19 9.18 10.70 1.83
C ARG A 19 8.54 9.43 1.32
N ALA A 20 8.33 9.33 0.01
CA ALA A 20 7.89 8.08 -0.61
C ALA A 20 8.88 7.63 -1.68
N VAL A 21 9.07 6.32 -1.82
CA VAL A 21 9.83 5.70 -2.91
C VAL A 21 8.92 4.77 -3.69
N SER A 22 9.08 4.75 -5.00
CA SER A 22 8.32 3.91 -5.92
C SER A 22 9.20 2.82 -6.52
N LEU A 23 8.74 1.58 -6.45
CA LEU A 23 9.32 0.43 -7.14
C LEU A 23 8.34 -0.08 -8.18
N SER A 24 8.84 -0.27 -9.42
CA SER A 24 8.05 -0.93 -10.46
C SER A 24 7.95 -2.42 -10.16
N LEU A 25 6.73 -2.95 -10.24
CA LEU A 25 6.47 -4.38 -10.14
C LEU A 25 6.46 -5.01 -11.54
N GLN A 26 7.05 -6.19 -11.68
CA GLN A 26 6.96 -6.93 -12.95
C GLN A 26 5.48 -7.21 -13.25
N ASP A 27 5.03 -6.84 -14.44
CA ASP A 27 3.70 -7.10 -15.00
C ASP A 27 2.49 -6.39 -14.32
N SER A 28 2.67 -5.61 -13.22
CA SER A 28 1.50 -5.30 -12.38
C SER A 28 1.41 -3.91 -11.75
N GLY A 29 2.19 -2.92 -12.17
CA GLY A 29 2.06 -1.58 -11.57
C GLY A 29 3.20 -1.24 -10.61
N SER A 30 2.93 -0.67 -9.42
CA SER A 30 3.97 -0.14 -8.54
C SER A 30 3.74 -0.45 -7.07
N MET A 31 4.85 -0.60 -6.35
CA MET A 31 4.90 -0.63 -4.90
C MET A 31 5.45 0.69 -4.40
N TYR A 32 4.76 1.32 -3.47
CA TYR A 32 5.21 2.55 -2.80
C TYR A 32 5.46 2.27 -1.33
N PHE A 33 6.57 2.79 -0.83
CA PHE A 33 6.84 2.88 0.60
C PHE A 33 6.84 4.35 1.02
N LEU A 34 6.02 4.69 1.99
CA LEU A 34 5.93 6.05 2.53
C LEU A 34 6.46 6.03 3.95
N LEU A 35 7.58 6.73 4.15
CA LEU A 35 8.28 6.82 5.41
C LEU A 35 8.01 8.20 6.02
N PRO A 36 7.30 8.29 7.17
CA PRO A 36 7.09 9.54 7.85
C PRO A 36 8.42 10.12 8.36
N ASP A 37 8.48 11.43 8.51
CA ASP A 37 9.59 12.09 9.17
C ASP A 37 9.73 11.64 10.63
N GLU A 38 10.91 11.84 11.21
CA GLU A 38 11.11 11.59 12.64
C GLU A 38 10.12 12.43 13.46
N ASN A 39 9.36 11.87 14.33
CA ASN A 39 8.30 12.50 15.15
C ASN A 39 6.94 12.70 14.46
N THR A 40 6.74 12.24 13.24
CA THR A 40 5.44 12.19 12.59
C THR A 40 4.80 10.80 12.81
N ASP A 41 3.58 10.75 13.29
CA ASP A 41 2.85 9.47 13.42
C ASP A 41 2.46 8.98 12.03
N VAL A 42 2.75 7.71 11.75
CA VAL A 42 2.39 7.07 10.46
C VAL A 42 0.90 7.16 10.15
N ASN A 43 0.04 7.25 11.16
CA ASN A 43 -1.40 7.41 10.96
C ASN A 43 -1.78 8.79 10.41
N GLU A 44 -0.94 9.81 10.65
CA GLU A 44 -1.18 11.16 10.12
C GLU A 44 -1.05 11.19 8.59
N LEU A 45 -0.22 10.29 8.01
CA LEU A 45 -0.04 10.18 6.58
C LEU A 45 -1.35 9.86 5.84
N VAL A 46 -2.27 9.13 6.47
CA VAL A 46 -3.57 8.77 5.86
C VAL A 46 -4.42 10.02 5.59
N SER A 47 -4.21 11.09 6.35
CA SER A 47 -4.92 12.37 6.20
C SER A 47 -4.07 13.44 5.52
N ASP A 48 -2.83 13.13 5.16
CA ASP A 48 -1.93 14.07 4.51
C ASP A 48 -2.36 14.33 3.05
N PRO A 49 -2.54 15.59 2.63
CA PRO A 49 -2.93 15.90 1.26
C PRO A 49 -1.93 15.42 0.21
N ASP A 50 -0.66 15.29 0.55
CA ASP A 50 0.37 14.81 -0.36
C ASP A 50 0.26 13.30 -0.65
N LEU A 51 -0.40 12.52 0.24
CA LEU A 51 -0.68 11.11 -0.03
C LEU A 51 -1.43 10.92 -1.35
N MET A 52 -2.41 11.78 -1.65
CA MET A 52 -3.16 11.69 -2.89
C MET A 52 -2.33 12.05 -4.13
N LYS A 53 -1.30 12.88 -3.99
CA LYS A 53 -0.35 13.18 -5.09
C LYS A 53 0.51 11.96 -5.40
N VAL A 54 0.94 11.22 -4.37
CA VAL A 54 1.69 9.96 -4.53
C VAL A 54 0.82 8.91 -5.19
N ILE A 55 -0.41 8.68 -4.69
CA ILE A 55 -1.35 7.67 -5.20
C ILE A 55 -1.67 7.92 -6.68
N ARG A 56 -1.92 9.17 -7.06
CA ARG A 56 -2.25 9.56 -8.45
C ARG A 56 -1.04 9.73 -9.33
N ARG A 57 0.17 9.59 -8.76
CA ARG A 57 1.44 9.90 -9.43
C ARG A 57 1.36 11.24 -10.16
N ASP A 58 1.01 12.29 -9.40
CA ASP A 58 0.89 13.64 -9.96
C ASP A 58 2.27 14.17 -10.40
N GLU A 59 2.61 13.90 -11.66
CA GLU A 59 3.88 14.29 -12.27
C GLU A 59 4.01 15.81 -12.46
N SER A 60 2.92 16.56 -12.27
CA SER A 60 2.98 18.03 -12.28
C SER A 60 3.55 18.62 -10.99
N SER A 61 3.72 17.81 -9.96
CA SER A 61 4.33 18.20 -8.69
C SER A 61 5.85 18.23 -8.80
N ASP A 62 6.47 19.38 -8.47
CA ASP A 62 7.93 19.54 -8.40
C ASP A 62 8.59 18.70 -7.28
N ASN A 63 7.79 17.94 -6.53
CA ASN A 63 8.26 17.12 -5.40
C ASN A 63 8.78 15.74 -5.84
N TRP A 64 8.61 15.35 -7.11
CA TRP A 64 9.17 14.12 -7.67
C TRP A 64 10.58 14.35 -8.20
N TYR A 65 11.48 13.43 -7.88
CA TYR A 65 12.84 13.37 -8.41
C TYR A 65 13.30 11.90 -8.43
N SER A 66 14.34 11.61 -9.21
CA SER A 66 14.80 10.23 -9.44
C SER A 66 16.29 10.10 -9.12
N PRO A 67 16.68 9.99 -7.84
CA PRO A 67 18.06 9.80 -7.42
C PRO A 67 18.47 8.31 -7.51
N MET A 68 19.76 8.03 -7.31
CA MET A 68 20.20 6.69 -6.92
C MET A 68 19.78 6.45 -5.47
N VAL A 69 18.97 5.41 -5.24
CA VAL A 69 18.42 5.10 -3.91
C VAL A 69 19.04 3.82 -3.35
N ASN A 70 19.64 3.91 -2.19
CA ASN A 70 20.00 2.76 -1.35
C ASN A 70 18.78 2.38 -0.50
N LEU A 71 17.88 1.60 -1.07
CA LEU A 71 16.68 1.15 -0.40
C LEU A 71 16.98 0.00 0.57
N SER A 72 16.50 0.13 1.82
CA SER A 72 16.54 -0.93 2.83
C SER A 72 15.14 -1.18 3.38
N VAL A 73 14.60 -2.37 3.11
CA VAL A 73 13.24 -2.79 3.48
C VAL A 73 13.31 -4.00 4.41
N PRO A 74 12.65 -4.00 5.57
CA PRO A 74 12.50 -5.20 6.37
C PRO A 74 11.63 -6.22 5.62
N LYS A 75 11.90 -7.51 5.82
CA LYS A 75 10.90 -8.53 5.46
C LYS A 75 9.69 -8.33 6.36
N PHE A 76 8.51 -8.45 5.82
CA PHE A 76 7.31 -8.39 6.64
C PHE A 76 6.13 -9.14 6.03
N LYS A 77 5.26 -9.55 6.92
CA LYS A 77 3.96 -10.15 6.57
C LYS A 77 2.88 -9.43 7.35
N VAL A 78 1.89 -8.92 6.63
CA VAL A 78 0.69 -8.35 7.21
C VAL A 78 -0.50 -9.20 6.85
N SER A 79 -1.34 -9.49 7.83
CA SER A 79 -2.59 -10.21 7.65
C SER A 79 -3.63 -9.53 8.53
N GLU A 80 -4.71 -9.11 7.92
CA GLU A 80 -5.80 -8.44 8.61
C GLU A 80 -7.13 -9.05 8.21
N LYS A 81 -8.03 -9.14 9.17
CA LYS A 81 -9.42 -9.51 8.95
C LYS A 81 -10.31 -8.50 9.65
N THR A 82 -11.12 -7.81 8.86
CA THR A 82 -11.99 -6.73 9.33
C THR A 82 -13.45 -7.07 9.05
N ASP A 83 -14.33 -6.87 10.04
CA ASP A 83 -15.77 -6.84 9.82
C ASP A 83 -16.16 -5.46 9.24
N LEU A 84 -16.77 -5.49 8.06
CA LEU A 84 -17.14 -4.27 7.33
C LEU A 84 -18.57 -3.81 7.58
N ILE A 85 -19.38 -4.48 8.40
CA ILE A 85 -20.78 -4.14 8.61
C ILE A 85 -20.98 -2.68 9.04
N GLU A 86 -20.21 -2.25 10.05
CA GLU A 86 -20.32 -0.86 10.53
C GLU A 86 -19.78 0.14 9.50
N THR A 87 -18.74 -0.21 8.75
CA THR A 87 -18.20 0.63 7.67
C THR A 87 -19.23 0.80 6.54
N VAL A 88 -19.83 -0.30 6.10
CA VAL A 88 -20.86 -0.30 5.05
C VAL A 88 -22.09 0.49 5.50
N ARG A 89 -22.48 0.38 6.78
CA ARG A 89 -23.56 1.18 7.38
C ARG A 89 -23.23 2.68 7.38
N ALA A 90 -22.01 3.05 7.77
CA ALA A 90 -21.55 4.44 7.77
C ALA A 90 -21.49 5.05 6.37
N LEU A 91 -21.29 4.23 5.32
CA LEU A 91 -21.36 4.64 3.92
C LEU A 91 -22.80 4.77 3.40
N GLY A 92 -23.83 4.55 4.24
CA GLY A 92 -25.24 4.74 3.91
C GLY A 92 -25.97 3.51 3.41
N VAL A 93 -25.35 2.34 3.42
CA VAL A 93 -26.02 1.07 3.10
C VAL A 93 -26.74 0.58 4.35
N THR A 94 -28.01 0.89 4.49
CA THR A 94 -28.82 0.57 5.68
C THR A 94 -29.80 -0.56 5.39
N ASP A 95 -30.58 -0.44 4.31
CA ASP A 95 -31.69 -1.35 4.02
C ASP A 95 -31.23 -2.81 3.79
N ALA A 96 -30.12 -2.99 3.11
CA ALA A 96 -29.54 -4.31 2.87
C ALA A 96 -29.09 -5.03 4.16
N LEU A 97 -28.86 -4.29 5.24
CA LEU A 97 -28.43 -4.77 6.56
C LEU A 97 -29.60 -5.04 7.51
N ASP A 98 -30.82 -4.66 7.12
CA ASP A 98 -32.03 -4.79 7.92
C ASP A 98 -32.91 -5.92 7.37
N ALA A 99 -33.24 -6.89 8.23
CA ALA A 99 -34.01 -8.07 7.83
C ALA A 99 -35.46 -7.74 7.36
N ASP A 100 -36.00 -6.59 7.80
CA ASP A 100 -37.34 -6.15 7.47
C ASP A 100 -37.38 -5.26 6.21
N LEU A 101 -36.26 -4.64 5.85
CA LEU A 101 -36.16 -3.69 4.74
C LEU A 101 -35.42 -4.25 3.53
N ALA A 102 -34.56 -5.25 3.72
CA ALA A 102 -33.76 -5.82 2.64
C ALA A 102 -34.63 -6.47 1.56
N ASP A 103 -34.34 -6.17 0.30
CA ASP A 103 -34.96 -6.84 -0.86
C ASP A 103 -33.91 -7.40 -1.81
N PHE A 104 -33.65 -8.70 -1.65
CA PHE A 104 -32.82 -9.50 -2.54
C PHE A 104 -33.62 -10.36 -3.51
N SER A 105 -34.91 -10.10 -3.67
CA SER A 105 -35.79 -10.85 -4.57
C SER A 105 -35.31 -10.89 -6.04
N PRO A 106 -34.64 -9.86 -6.59
CA PRO A 106 -34.06 -9.95 -7.93
C PRO A 106 -32.98 -11.01 -8.08
N LEU A 107 -32.32 -11.39 -6.96
CA LEU A 107 -31.24 -12.38 -6.94
C LEU A 107 -31.81 -13.82 -6.81
N THR A 108 -32.88 -14.00 -6.01
CA THR A 108 -33.38 -15.31 -5.63
C THR A 108 -34.64 -15.74 -6.42
N GLY A 109 -35.33 -14.79 -7.06
CA GLY A 109 -36.60 -15.02 -7.75
C GLY A 109 -37.79 -15.17 -6.81
N ASP A 110 -37.61 -15.38 -5.53
CA ASP A 110 -38.61 -15.50 -4.49
C ASP A 110 -38.41 -14.45 -3.40
N LYS A 111 -39.51 -14.06 -2.71
CA LYS A 111 -39.45 -13.15 -1.56
C LYS A 111 -39.03 -13.92 -0.29
N GLU A 112 -37.85 -14.45 -0.30
CA GLU A 112 -37.20 -14.86 0.95
C GLU A 112 -36.68 -13.64 1.65
N ASN A 113 -36.85 -13.56 2.99
CA ASN A 113 -36.30 -12.46 3.81
C ASN A 113 -34.76 -12.64 3.96
N LEU A 114 -34.03 -12.35 2.89
CA LEU A 114 -32.58 -12.35 2.90
C LEU A 114 -32.08 -10.94 3.23
N TYR A 115 -31.10 -10.85 4.10
CA TYR A 115 -30.40 -9.62 4.41
C TYR A 115 -28.91 -9.89 4.58
N LEU A 116 -28.08 -8.85 4.47
CA LEU A 116 -26.64 -8.95 4.66
C LEU A 116 -26.33 -8.97 6.16
N SER A 117 -26.15 -10.16 6.72
CA SER A 117 -25.87 -10.36 8.15
C SER A 117 -24.38 -10.32 8.49
N LYS A 118 -23.50 -10.42 7.49
CA LYS A 118 -22.05 -10.49 7.67
C LYS A 118 -21.31 -9.95 6.44
N ALA A 119 -20.25 -9.18 6.67
CA ALA A 119 -19.37 -8.68 5.64
C ALA A 119 -17.92 -8.69 6.16
N ASP A 120 -17.22 -9.78 5.95
CA ASP A 120 -15.82 -9.92 6.32
C ASP A 120 -14.91 -9.55 5.13
N HIS A 121 -13.91 -8.74 5.37
CA HIS A 121 -12.77 -8.53 4.48
C HIS A 121 -11.52 -9.14 5.10
N ALA A 122 -10.81 -9.96 4.35
CA ALA A 122 -9.51 -10.49 4.76
C ALA A 122 -8.47 -10.21 3.67
N ALA A 123 -7.35 -9.66 4.06
CA ALA A 123 -6.22 -9.41 3.19
C ALA A 123 -4.92 -9.91 3.84
N MET A 124 -4.02 -10.40 3.01
CA MET A 124 -2.67 -10.79 3.41
C MET A 124 -1.69 -10.31 2.36
N LEU A 125 -0.58 -9.76 2.82
CA LEU A 125 0.55 -9.37 1.98
C LEU A 125 1.84 -9.81 2.68
N GLU A 126 2.74 -10.42 1.93
CA GLU A 126 4.06 -10.82 2.39
C GLU A 126 5.11 -10.23 1.45
N ILE A 127 6.19 -9.70 2.01
CA ILE A 127 7.31 -9.12 1.27
C ILE A 127 8.60 -9.76 1.76
N ASP A 128 9.29 -10.40 0.84
CA ASP A 128 10.58 -11.04 1.04
C ASP A 128 11.53 -10.75 -0.15
N GLU A 129 12.67 -11.44 -0.22
CA GLU A 129 13.64 -11.26 -1.30
C GLU A 129 13.14 -11.70 -2.68
N ASN A 130 12.07 -12.48 -2.74
CA ASN A 130 11.45 -12.91 -3.99
C ASN A 130 10.41 -11.90 -4.48
N GLY A 131 10.06 -10.93 -3.64
CA GLY A 131 9.13 -9.84 -4.00
C GLY A 131 7.92 -9.72 -3.09
N VAL A 132 6.81 -9.29 -3.68
CA VAL A 132 5.53 -9.08 -3.01
C VAL A 132 4.63 -10.27 -3.28
N THR A 133 4.35 -11.06 -2.25
CA THR A 133 3.37 -12.15 -2.31
C THR A 133 2.06 -11.68 -1.69
N GLY A 134 1.16 -11.32 -2.53
CA GLY A 134 -0.26 -11.15 -2.26
C GLY A 134 -0.98 -12.06 -3.25
N ALA A 135 -2.25 -11.89 -3.51
CA ALA A 135 -2.95 -12.70 -4.51
C ALA A 135 -2.38 -12.59 -5.96
N ALA A 136 -1.21 -11.94 -6.15
CA ALA A 136 -0.48 -11.85 -7.42
C ALA A 136 1.03 -12.00 -7.13
N TYR A 137 1.65 -12.99 -7.74
CA TYR A 137 3.08 -13.27 -7.67
C TYR A 137 3.90 -12.19 -8.37
N THR A 138 4.91 -11.63 -7.70
CA THR A 138 5.83 -10.65 -8.31
C THR A 138 7.25 -10.89 -7.84
N GLU A 139 8.15 -11.17 -8.77
CA GLU A 139 9.57 -11.38 -8.55
C GLU A 139 10.30 -10.02 -8.60
N LEU A 140 11.00 -9.64 -7.53
CA LEU A 140 11.91 -8.51 -7.53
C LEU A 140 13.21 -8.92 -8.23
N GLY A 141 13.31 -8.65 -9.53
CA GLY A 141 14.52 -8.91 -10.30
C GLY A 141 15.65 -7.99 -9.86
N ILE A 142 16.76 -8.58 -9.36
CA ILE A 142 18.00 -7.86 -9.09
C ILE A 142 18.81 -7.80 -10.38
N SER A 143 19.05 -6.60 -10.92
CA SER A 143 19.98 -6.40 -12.03
C SER A 143 21.13 -5.53 -11.56
N GLU A 144 22.34 -6.08 -11.49
CA GLU A 144 23.56 -5.30 -11.34
C GLU A 144 23.93 -4.66 -12.69
N THR A 145 23.90 -3.35 -12.75
CA THR A 145 24.61 -2.59 -13.80
C THR A 145 25.62 -1.69 -13.12
N ALA A 146 26.90 -1.88 -13.46
CA ALA A 146 27.94 -0.95 -13.07
C ALA A 146 27.71 0.38 -13.78
N ALA A 147 27.21 1.38 -13.04
CA ALA A 147 27.01 2.74 -13.49
C ALA A 147 27.90 3.69 -12.69
N GLU A 148 28.30 4.81 -13.32
CA GLU A 148 29.01 5.91 -12.69
C GLU A 148 28.29 6.34 -11.40
N ILE A 149 29.05 6.64 -10.34
CA ILE A 149 28.52 7.10 -9.06
C ILE A 149 27.80 8.44 -9.30
N PRO A 150 26.49 8.52 -9.09
CA PRO A 150 25.76 9.77 -9.33
C PRO A 150 26.04 10.77 -8.21
N ASP A 151 25.99 12.06 -8.54
CA ASP A 151 26.12 13.14 -7.57
C ASP A 151 24.95 13.22 -6.56
N ASP A 152 23.82 12.52 -6.85
CA ASP A 152 22.60 12.45 -6.01
C ASP A 152 22.31 11.01 -5.59
N GLU A 153 22.94 10.56 -4.54
CA GLU A 153 22.68 9.26 -3.90
C GLU A 153 22.00 9.48 -2.54
N ILE A 154 20.93 8.76 -2.27
CA ILE A 154 20.20 8.86 -1.00
C ILE A 154 19.97 7.50 -0.35
N ASP A 155 19.99 7.48 0.97
CA ASP A 155 19.55 6.33 1.77
C ASP A 155 18.05 6.44 2.06
N PHE A 156 17.32 5.35 1.77
CA PHE A 156 15.91 5.19 2.12
C PHE A 156 15.75 3.93 2.95
N VAL A 157 15.75 4.10 4.27
CA VAL A 157 15.76 3.00 5.23
C VAL A 157 14.44 2.96 5.98
N LEU A 158 13.69 1.86 5.84
CA LEU A 158 12.43 1.62 6.54
C LEU A 158 12.72 1.10 7.96
N ASP A 159 13.23 1.97 8.83
CA ASP A 159 13.67 1.68 10.21
C ASP A 159 12.64 2.05 11.29
N ARG A 160 11.50 2.59 10.89
CA ARG A 160 10.38 3.01 11.75
C ARG A 160 9.04 2.72 11.08
N PRO A 161 7.89 2.86 11.78
CA PRO A 161 6.59 2.62 11.19
C PRO A 161 6.40 3.34 9.85
N PHE A 162 5.89 2.63 8.85
CA PHE A 162 5.70 3.15 7.50
C PHE A 162 4.38 2.69 6.90
N LEU A 163 3.91 3.42 5.89
CA LEU A 163 2.77 3.05 5.08
C LEU A 163 3.27 2.44 3.76
N PHE A 164 2.56 1.43 3.25
CA PHE A 164 2.79 0.90 1.93
C PHE A 164 1.53 0.93 1.07
N LEU A 165 1.74 1.03 -0.24
CA LEU A 165 0.69 0.93 -1.26
C LEU A 165 1.17 0.01 -2.37
N VAL A 166 0.27 -0.84 -2.85
CA VAL A 166 0.45 -1.60 -4.10
C VAL A 166 -0.60 -1.13 -5.07
N THR A 167 -0.19 -0.68 -6.24
CA THR A 167 -1.09 -0.18 -7.28
C THR A 167 -1.02 -1.04 -8.53
N GLY A 168 -2.14 -1.15 -9.24
CA GLY A 168 -2.19 -1.70 -10.58
C GLY A 168 -1.62 -0.75 -11.62
N GLN A 169 -1.52 -1.22 -12.88
CA GLN A 169 -1.05 -0.40 -14.02
C GLN A 169 -1.95 0.81 -14.30
N ASP A 170 -3.21 0.72 -13.95
CA ASP A 170 -4.21 1.79 -14.08
C ASP A 170 -4.21 2.79 -12.92
N GLY A 171 -3.28 2.62 -11.95
CA GLY A 171 -3.20 3.42 -10.73
C GLY A 171 -4.23 3.05 -9.66
N SER A 172 -5.04 2.01 -9.86
CA SER A 172 -5.95 1.52 -8.81
C SER A 172 -5.16 0.97 -7.63
N ILE A 173 -5.59 1.27 -6.40
CA ILE A 173 -5.00 0.70 -5.18
C ILE A 173 -5.47 -0.74 -5.06
N LEU A 174 -4.55 -1.69 -5.09
CA LEU A 174 -4.80 -3.12 -4.87
C LEU A 174 -4.64 -3.50 -3.40
N PHE A 175 -3.59 -2.99 -2.76
CA PHE A 175 -3.33 -3.18 -1.34
C PHE A 175 -2.80 -1.88 -0.72
N SER A 176 -3.15 -1.67 0.53
CA SER A 176 -2.56 -0.62 1.36
C SER A 176 -2.49 -1.08 2.80
N GLY A 177 -1.50 -0.60 3.53
CA GLY A 177 -1.37 -0.95 4.93
C GLY A 177 -0.30 -0.17 5.65
N VAL A 178 -0.32 -0.28 6.97
CA VAL A 178 0.66 0.34 7.86
C VAL A 178 1.42 -0.76 8.60
N VAL A 179 2.73 -0.76 8.45
CA VAL A 179 3.64 -1.61 9.23
C VAL A 179 4.07 -0.82 10.47
N ARG A 180 3.59 -1.22 11.65
CA ARG A 180 3.88 -0.53 12.91
C ARG A 180 5.02 -1.15 13.69
N ASN A 181 5.15 -2.46 13.62
CA ASN A 181 6.17 -3.19 14.36
C ASN A 181 7.13 -3.87 13.40
N ILE A 182 8.33 -3.30 13.28
CA ILE A 182 9.38 -3.78 12.38
C ILE A 182 10.20 -4.91 13.05
N ALA A 183 10.05 -5.10 14.36
CA ALA A 183 10.86 -6.05 15.15
C ALA A 183 10.28 -7.48 15.25
N GLU A 184 9.05 -7.71 14.79
CA GLU A 184 8.32 -8.98 14.95
C GLU A 184 8.14 -9.76 13.63
N THR A 185 8.97 -9.49 12.63
CA THR A 185 8.93 -10.18 11.33
C THR A 185 10.05 -11.19 11.17
#